data_0a10413f35a59f1cf20704e9f4a869a9
#
_entry.id   0a10413f35a59f1cf20704e9f4a869a9
#
_cell.length_a   1.000
_cell.length_b   1.000
_cell.length_c   1.000
_cell.angle_alpha   90.00
_cell.angle_beta   90.00
_cell.angle_gamma   90.00
#
_symmetry.space_group_name_H-M   'P 1'
#
loop_
_entity.id
_entity.type
_entity.pdbx_description
1 polymer ?
#
loop_
_entity_poly.entity_id
_entity_poly.type
_entity_poly.pdbx_seq_one_letter_code
_entity_poly.pdbx_strand_id
1 'polypeptide(L)'
;ANSNGVRFTQSSGIYNFAAMFFAKDGKGTSSFNYSGAAHLNLDKPLKDWGNLDEIMRENCGQTVTAPLSGSFTGDIVITPMSMIDFAGTMIGLFMSNMPLITGTSIWKDKLNQKVLSDLFTLHSFPRKPAGTELESLYTGDGFKAENKTLIEKGVLKDFVLSLYGSKKTGLPRCVSGGEGLIIESGNTAKADMIKNVKKGILLGRFSG
;
A
#
# COMPACT_ATOMS: atom_id res chain seq x y z
N ALA A 1 15.67 20.30 -11.06
CA ALA A 1 15.59 21.71 -11.48
C ALA A 1 14.51 21.86 -12.53
N ASN A 2 13.86 23.02 -12.58
CA ASN A 2 12.90 23.37 -13.63
C ASN A 2 13.06 24.84 -14.05
N SER A 3 12.35 25.27 -15.10
CA SER A 3 12.40 26.64 -15.64
C SER A 3 11.88 27.72 -14.70
N ASN A 4 11.16 27.35 -13.64
CA ASN A 4 10.64 28.28 -12.61
C ASN A 4 11.64 28.52 -11.49
N GLY A 5 12.92 28.18 -11.67
CA GLY A 5 13.98 28.40 -10.68
C GLY A 5 14.06 27.37 -9.56
N VAL A 6 13.22 26.33 -9.58
CA VAL A 6 13.30 25.26 -8.58
C VAL A 6 14.55 24.41 -8.83
N ARG A 7 15.36 24.23 -7.80
CA ARG A 7 16.54 23.38 -7.81
C ARG A 7 16.65 22.60 -6.51
N PHE A 8 16.48 21.30 -6.58
CA PHE A 8 16.69 20.36 -5.48
C PHE A 8 17.79 19.39 -5.80
N THR A 9 18.55 19.00 -4.79
CA THR A 9 19.52 17.92 -4.86
C THR A 9 19.32 17.01 -3.67
N GLN A 10 19.23 15.72 -3.92
CA GLN A 10 19.15 14.69 -2.89
C GLN A 10 20.04 13.53 -3.31
N SER A 11 20.84 13.03 -2.38
CA SER A 11 21.58 11.78 -2.53
C SER A 11 20.94 10.76 -1.61
N SER A 12 20.59 9.61 -2.16
CA SER A 12 20.02 8.49 -1.41
C SER A 12 20.54 7.18 -1.97
N GLY A 13 20.67 6.18 -1.13
CA GLY A 13 21.03 4.82 -1.50
C GLY A 13 20.19 3.85 -0.71
N ILE A 14 19.81 2.74 -1.33
CA ILE A 14 19.00 1.72 -0.70
C ILE A 14 19.41 0.35 -1.23
N TYR A 15 19.47 -0.62 -0.36
CA TYR A 15 19.56 -2.02 -0.73
C TYR A 15 18.17 -2.57 -0.96
N ASN A 16 17.93 -3.13 -2.14
CA ASN A 16 16.64 -3.67 -2.53
C ASN A 16 16.79 -5.17 -2.76
N PHE A 17 15.91 -5.94 -2.17
CA PHE A 17 15.84 -7.38 -2.34
C PHE A 17 14.41 -7.76 -2.75
N ALA A 18 14.29 -8.62 -3.75
CA ALA A 18 13.04 -9.23 -4.14
C ALA A 18 13.29 -10.69 -4.52
N ALA A 19 12.44 -11.60 -4.04
CA ALA A 19 12.43 -13.00 -4.40
C ALA A 19 11.05 -13.39 -4.94
N MET A 20 11.02 -14.13 -6.05
CA MET A 20 9.83 -14.78 -6.59
C MET A 20 10.01 -16.28 -6.48
N PHE A 21 8.99 -16.98 -6.04
CA PHE A 21 9.07 -18.42 -5.80
C PHE A 21 7.71 -19.10 -5.94
N PHE A 22 7.73 -20.41 -6.11
CA PHE A 22 6.60 -21.31 -5.98
C PHE A 22 7.08 -22.60 -5.30
N ALA A 23 6.16 -23.32 -4.71
CA ALA A 23 6.43 -24.62 -4.11
C ALA A 23 5.88 -25.73 -5.00
N LYS A 24 6.56 -26.87 -5.01
CA LYS A 24 6.15 -28.08 -5.72
C LYS A 24 6.31 -29.30 -4.81
N ASP A 25 5.28 -30.10 -4.72
CA ASP A 25 5.27 -31.40 -4.02
C ASP A 25 4.59 -32.47 -4.87
N GLY A 26 5.38 -33.39 -5.40
CA GLY A 26 4.89 -34.38 -6.34
C GLY A 26 4.21 -33.74 -7.56
N LYS A 27 2.89 -33.95 -7.69
CA LYS A 27 2.05 -33.35 -8.74
C LYS A 27 1.47 -31.98 -8.34
N GLY A 28 1.49 -31.67 -7.07
CA GLY A 28 0.96 -30.39 -6.52
C GLY A 28 1.93 -29.24 -6.77
N THR A 29 1.39 -28.11 -7.19
CA THR A 29 2.17 -26.87 -7.38
C THR A 29 1.37 -25.71 -6.81
N SER A 30 2.00 -24.91 -5.95
CA SER A 30 1.39 -23.68 -5.47
C SER A 30 1.29 -22.63 -6.57
N SER A 31 0.50 -21.60 -6.37
CA SER A 31 0.68 -20.35 -7.11
C SER A 31 2.07 -19.78 -6.85
N PHE A 32 2.60 -18.99 -7.78
CA PHE A 32 3.81 -18.22 -7.51
C PHE A 32 3.51 -17.15 -6.45
N ASN A 33 4.51 -16.86 -5.63
CA ASN A 33 4.45 -15.81 -4.63
C ASN A 33 5.73 -14.98 -4.68
N TYR A 34 5.75 -13.87 -4.01
CA TYR A 34 6.93 -13.01 -3.93
C TYR A 34 7.03 -12.38 -2.54
N SER A 35 8.25 -12.04 -2.18
CA SER A 35 8.56 -11.21 -1.02
C SER A 35 9.70 -10.27 -1.38
N GLY A 36 9.75 -9.14 -0.70
CA GLY A 36 10.82 -8.17 -0.90
C GLY A 36 10.83 -7.15 0.21
N ALA A 37 11.96 -6.52 0.35
CA ALA A 37 12.16 -5.41 1.27
C ALA A 37 13.27 -4.49 0.78
N ALA A 38 13.28 -3.29 1.33
CA ALA A 38 14.28 -2.29 1.05
C ALA A 38 14.81 -1.72 2.36
N HIS A 39 16.14 -1.64 2.51
CA HIS A 39 16.80 -1.16 3.73
C HIS A 39 18.00 -0.27 3.39
N LEU A 40 18.37 0.62 4.30
CA LEU A 40 19.60 1.44 4.17
C LEU A 40 20.86 0.63 4.47
N ASN A 41 20.75 -0.46 5.24
CA ASN A 41 21.88 -1.25 5.71
C ASN A 41 21.68 -2.73 5.39
N LEU A 42 22.78 -3.47 5.25
CA LEU A 42 22.82 -4.94 5.14
C LEU A 42 23.18 -5.57 6.51
N ASP A 43 22.43 -5.23 7.54
CA ASP A 43 22.66 -5.67 8.91
C ASP A 43 22.01 -7.01 9.25
N LYS A 44 21.15 -7.52 8.37
CA LYS A 44 20.44 -8.78 8.53
C LYS A 44 20.59 -9.67 7.31
N PRO A 45 20.57 -11.01 7.46
CA PRO A 45 20.50 -11.92 6.33
C PRO A 45 19.26 -11.67 5.48
N LEU A 46 19.37 -11.81 4.15
CA LEU A 46 18.26 -11.56 3.22
C LEU A 46 17.03 -12.42 3.49
N LYS A 47 17.20 -13.63 4.03
CA LYS A 47 16.08 -14.50 4.43
C LYS A 47 15.17 -13.88 5.50
N ASP A 48 15.70 -12.95 6.30
CA ASP A 48 14.97 -12.27 7.36
C ASP A 48 14.32 -10.96 6.89
N TRP A 49 14.46 -10.64 5.61
CA TRP A 49 13.88 -9.47 4.98
C TRP A 49 12.48 -9.78 4.44
N GLY A 50 11.53 -8.87 4.63
CA GLY A 50 10.20 -8.95 4.05
C GLY A 50 9.41 -10.20 4.44
N ASN A 51 9.70 -10.79 5.62
CA ASN A 51 9.11 -12.04 6.10
C ASN A 51 9.26 -13.21 5.09
N LEU A 52 10.37 -13.23 4.33
CA LEU A 52 10.60 -14.19 3.25
C LEU A 52 10.45 -15.64 3.73
N ASP A 53 11.06 -16.02 4.86
CA ASP A 53 11.01 -17.39 5.37
C ASP A 53 9.56 -17.80 5.74
N GLU A 54 8.80 -16.92 6.39
CA GLU A 54 7.39 -17.17 6.73
C GLU A 54 6.55 -17.38 5.46
N ILE A 55 6.67 -16.47 4.49
CA ILE A 55 5.90 -16.53 3.24
C ILE A 55 6.26 -17.77 2.42
N MET A 56 7.54 -18.16 2.38
CA MET A 56 7.98 -19.38 1.70
C MET A 56 7.38 -20.63 2.36
N ARG A 57 7.36 -20.72 3.70
CA ARG A 57 6.74 -21.84 4.43
C ARG A 57 5.24 -21.90 4.20
N GLU A 58 4.54 -20.77 4.26
CA GLU A 58 3.11 -20.70 3.96
C GLU A 58 2.85 -21.17 2.52
N ASN A 59 3.71 -20.80 1.56
CA ASN A 59 3.58 -21.20 0.17
C ASN A 59 3.77 -22.72 -0.05
N CYS A 60 4.62 -23.37 0.74
CA CYS A 60 4.76 -24.82 0.72
C CYS A 60 3.45 -25.53 1.09
N GLY A 61 2.67 -24.98 2.01
CA GLY A 61 1.36 -25.51 2.38
C GLY A 61 0.29 -25.36 1.27
N GLN A 62 0.53 -24.53 0.27
CA GLN A 62 -0.41 -24.23 -0.82
C GLN A 62 -0.24 -25.14 -2.05
N THR A 63 0.55 -26.22 -1.97
CA THR A 63 0.67 -27.22 -3.03
C THR A 63 -0.58 -28.07 -3.18
N VAL A 64 -1.40 -28.15 -2.12
CA VAL A 64 -2.71 -28.80 -2.15
C VAL A 64 -3.78 -27.73 -2.31
N THR A 65 -4.44 -27.72 -3.45
CA THR A 65 -5.50 -26.76 -3.77
C THR A 65 -6.87 -27.41 -3.66
N ALA A 66 -7.84 -26.68 -3.15
CA ALA A 66 -9.24 -27.07 -3.16
C ALA A 66 -10.05 -26.05 -3.98
N PRO A 67 -10.94 -26.49 -4.87
CA PRO A 67 -11.79 -25.56 -5.60
C PRO A 67 -12.78 -24.89 -4.64
N LEU A 68 -12.93 -23.59 -4.77
CA LEU A 68 -14.00 -22.86 -4.10
C LEU A 68 -15.27 -23.02 -4.94
N SER A 69 -16.25 -23.75 -4.43
CA SER A 69 -17.51 -23.99 -5.14
C SER A 69 -18.56 -22.94 -4.80
N GLY A 70 -19.23 -22.41 -5.83
CA GLY A 70 -20.33 -21.44 -5.67
C GLY A 70 -19.90 -20.05 -5.21
N SER A 71 -20.85 -19.29 -4.73
CA SER A 71 -20.64 -17.96 -4.12
C SER A 71 -21.04 -17.97 -2.64
N PHE A 72 -20.37 -17.17 -1.84
CA PHE A 72 -20.73 -16.99 -0.44
C PHE A 72 -20.45 -15.56 0.03
N THR A 73 -21.10 -15.16 1.10
CA THR A 73 -20.79 -13.96 1.88
C THR A 73 -20.01 -14.37 3.12
N GLY A 74 -18.94 -13.67 3.43
CA GLY A 74 -18.08 -13.95 4.57
C GLY A 74 -17.04 -12.86 4.81
N ASP A 75 -16.17 -13.10 5.78
CA ASP A 75 -15.11 -12.18 6.14
C ASP A 75 -13.89 -12.35 5.22
N ILE A 76 -13.14 -11.27 5.01
CA ILE A 76 -11.86 -11.30 4.30
C ILE A 76 -10.79 -10.76 5.24
N VAL A 77 -9.80 -11.60 5.57
CA VAL A 77 -8.58 -11.17 6.24
C VAL A 77 -7.54 -10.88 5.16
N ILE A 78 -7.11 -9.64 5.05
CA ILE A 78 -6.13 -9.21 4.04
C ILE A 78 -4.75 -9.18 4.70
N THR A 79 -3.77 -9.84 4.07
CA THR A 79 -2.38 -9.82 4.56
C THR A 79 -1.76 -8.43 4.38
N PRO A 80 -0.70 -8.07 5.14
CA PRO A 80 -0.03 -6.78 5.00
C PRO A 80 0.47 -6.51 3.57
N MET A 81 0.98 -7.53 2.87
CA MET A 81 1.45 -7.40 1.49
C MET A 81 0.29 -7.02 0.54
N SER A 82 -0.84 -7.72 0.64
CA SER A 82 -2.03 -7.40 -0.17
C SER A 82 -2.69 -6.08 0.23
N MET A 83 -2.50 -5.63 1.47
CA MET A 83 -3.03 -4.33 1.90
C MET A 83 -2.32 -3.17 1.19
N ILE A 84 -1.05 -3.30 0.85
CA ILE A 84 -0.31 -2.31 0.04
C ILE A 84 -0.95 -2.16 -1.34
N ASP A 85 -1.23 -3.27 -2.02
CA ASP A 85 -1.87 -3.28 -3.34
C ASP A 85 -3.29 -2.69 -3.27
N PHE A 86 -4.03 -3.07 -2.23
CA PHE A 86 -5.37 -2.54 -1.99
C PHE A 86 -5.36 -1.02 -1.79
N ALA A 87 -4.48 -0.51 -0.93
CA ALA A 87 -4.35 0.93 -0.69
C ALA A 87 -3.91 1.69 -1.95
N GLY A 88 -2.95 1.14 -2.71
CA GLY A 88 -2.50 1.71 -3.99
C GLY A 88 -3.64 1.79 -5.00
N THR A 89 -4.43 0.73 -5.13
CA THR A 89 -5.60 0.69 -6.02
C THR A 89 -6.65 1.70 -5.58
N MET A 90 -6.96 1.78 -4.30
CA MET A 90 -7.89 2.75 -3.73
C MET A 90 -7.48 4.20 -4.03
N ILE A 91 -6.20 4.53 -3.84
CA ILE A 91 -5.65 5.85 -4.16
C ILE A 91 -5.77 6.08 -5.67
N GLY A 92 -5.37 5.12 -6.50
CA GLY A 92 -5.42 5.22 -7.95
C GLY A 92 -6.81 5.48 -8.49
N LEU A 93 -7.83 4.80 -7.98
CA LEU A 93 -9.20 4.90 -8.45
C LEU A 93 -9.98 6.09 -7.88
N PHE A 94 -9.67 6.53 -6.65
CA PHE A 94 -10.54 7.48 -5.97
C PHE A 94 -9.88 8.79 -5.59
N MET A 95 -8.54 8.83 -5.45
CA MET A 95 -7.84 9.98 -4.86
C MET A 95 -6.85 10.64 -5.81
N SER A 96 -6.50 10.00 -6.93
CA SER A 96 -5.47 10.48 -7.85
C SER A 96 -6.00 11.47 -8.91
N ASN A 97 -5.08 12.05 -9.68
CA ASN A 97 -5.39 13.07 -10.69
C ASN A 97 -6.50 12.65 -11.67
N MET A 98 -6.33 11.51 -12.35
CA MET A 98 -7.20 11.16 -13.48
C MET A 98 -8.66 10.96 -13.08
N PRO A 99 -9.00 10.12 -12.06
CA PRO A 99 -10.40 9.94 -11.68
C PRO A 99 -11.06 11.22 -11.17
N LEU A 100 -10.30 12.13 -10.57
CA LEU A 100 -10.84 13.42 -10.13
C LEU A 100 -11.04 14.40 -11.30
N ILE A 101 -10.11 14.46 -12.25
CA ILE A 101 -10.23 15.30 -13.45
C ILE A 101 -11.39 14.83 -14.34
N THR A 102 -11.52 13.51 -14.54
CA THR A 102 -12.58 12.92 -15.38
C THR A 102 -13.94 12.81 -14.66
N GLY A 103 -13.97 13.05 -13.35
CA GLY A 103 -15.17 12.96 -12.54
C GLY A 103 -15.63 11.52 -12.24
N THR A 104 -14.79 10.51 -12.52
CA THR A 104 -15.12 9.09 -12.30
C THR A 104 -14.89 8.63 -10.87
N SER A 105 -14.18 9.42 -10.04
CA SER A 105 -14.00 9.11 -8.63
C SER A 105 -15.33 9.19 -7.88
N ILE A 106 -15.69 8.10 -7.20
CA ILE A 106 -16.85 8.10 -6.28
C ILE A 106 -16.61 8.96 -5.03
N TRP A 107 -15.37 9.41 -4.81
CA TRP A 107 -15.00 10.27 -3.67
C TRP A 107 -14.80 11.73 -4.04
N LYS A 108 -15.01 12.14 -5.29
CA LYS A 108 -14.76 13.50 -5.78
C LYS A 108 -15.37 14.60 -4.91
N ASP A 109 -16.57 14.36 -4.36
CA ASP A 109 -17.32 15.32 -3.52
C ASP A 109 -17.30 14.92 -2.03
N LYS A 110 -16.36 14.05 -1.61
CA LYS A 110 -16.31 13.48 -0.26
C LYS A 110 -15.21 14.05 0.65
N LEU A 111 -14.57 15.13 0.22
CA LEU A 111 -13.55 15.78 1.08
C LEU A 111 -14.18 16.18 2.42
N ASN A 112 -13.51 15.84 3.52
CA ASN A 112 -13.98 15.97 4.90
C ASN A 112 -15.22 15.14 5.26
N GLN A 113 -15.58 14.15 4.46
CA GLN A 113 -16.66 13.22 4.75
C GLN A 113 -16.12 11.81 5.02
N LYS A 114 -16.90 11.01 5.72
CA LYS A 114 -16.59 9.61 5.99
C LYS A 114 -16.72 8.78 4.71
N VAL A 115 -15.65 8.08 4.33
CA VAL A 115 -15.57 7.22 3.14
C VAL A 115 -15.22 5.77 3.48
N LEU A 116 -14.66 5.55 4.66
CA LEU A 116 -14.26 4.23 5.16
C LEU A 116 -14.65 4.06 6.65
N SER A 117 -14.33 2.90 7.21
CA SER A 117 -14.46 2.63 8.64
C SER A 117 -13.63 3.61 9.47
N ASP A 118 -14.09 3.95 10.68
CA ASP A 118 -13.35 4.73 11.67
C ASP A 118 -12.10 4.02 12.22
N LEU A 119 -11.97 2.73 11.95
CA LEU A 119 -10.74 1.98 12.23
C LEU A 119 -9.63 2.20 11.19
N PHE A 120 -9.91 2.89 10.07
CA PHE A 120 -8.97 3.07 8.99
C PHE A 120 -8.38 4.47 8.98
N THR A 121 -7.06 4.56 9.17
CA THR A 121 -6.27 5.79 9.01
C THR A 121 -5.13 5.54 8.03
N LEU A 122 -4.99 6.44 7.04
CA LEU A 122 -3.95 6.39 6.02
C LEU A 122 -3.15 7.68 6.04
N HIS A 123 -1.85 7.55 6.22
CA HIS A 123 -0.89 8.65 6.12
C HIS A 123 -0.09 8.57 4.82
N SER A 124 0.37 9.72 4.38
CA SER A 124 1.44 9.87 3.40
C SER A 124 2.55 10.69 4.06
N PHE A 125 3.60 10.02 4.51
CA PHE A 125 4.70 10.58 5.29
C PHE A 125 6.02 10.43 4.52
N PRO A 126 6.25 11.22 3.47
CA PRO A 126 7.49 11.20 2.71
C PRO A 126 8.71 11.60 3.53
N ARG A 127 8.48 12.36 4.61
CA ARG A 127 9.52 12.83 5.53
C ARG A 127 9.54 11.95 6.78
N LYS A 128 10.62 11.18 6.98
CA LYS A 128 10.78 10.23 8.09
C LYS A 128 9.65 9.19 8.12
N PRO A 129 9.47 8.44 7.05
CA PRO A 129 8.46 7.38 7.03
C PRO A 129 8.81 6.29 8.05
N ALA A 130 7.83 5.84 8.82
CA ALA A 130 8.02 4.74 9.75
C ALA A 130 8.27 3.44 8.96
N GLY A 131 9.40 2.76 9.24
CA GLY A 131 9.72 1.44 8.66
C GLY A 131 10.14 1.45 7.19
N THR A 132 10.17 2.60 6.53
CA THR A 132 10.84 2.80 5.24
C THR A 132 11.98 3.76 5.42
N GLU A 133 13.07 3.50 4.74
CA GLU A 133 14.32 4.19 4.97
C GLU A 133 14.58 5.26 3.91
N LEU A 134 13.68 5.38 2.93
CA LEU A 134 13.76 6.41 1.90
C LEU A 134 12.91 7.63 2.29
N GLU A 135 13.60 8.69 2.62
CA GLU A 135 12.97 10.00 2.80
C GLU A 135 12.91 10.71 1.46
N SER A 136 11.73 11.20 1.08
CA SER A 136 11.55 12.07 -0.09
C SER A 136 11.50 13.52 0.38
N LEU A 137 12.50 14.31 -0.03
CA LEU A 137 12.60 15.72 0.37
C LEU A 137 11.70 16.63 -0.47
N TYR A 138 11.32 16.19 -1.65
CA TYR A 138 10.49 16.96 -2.59
C TYR A 138 9.58 16.04 -3.40
N THR A 139 8.46 16.59 -3.81
CA THR A 139 7.47 15.89 -4.64
C THR A 139 7.88 15.84 -6.10
N GLY A 140 7.33 14.90 -6.87
CA GLY A 140 7.63 14.75 -8.30
C GLY A 140 7.30 15.98 -9.15
N ASP A 141 6.42 16.86 -8.68
CA ASP A 141 6.07 18.12 -9.33
C ASP A 141 6.91 19.33 -8.84
N GLY A 142 7.96 19.07 -8.05
CA GLY A 142 9.01 20.06 -7.74
C GLY A 142 8.72 20.94 -6.53
N PHE A 143 7.98 20.47 -5.55
CA PHE A 143 7.75 21.17 -4.29
C PHE A 143 8.43 20.44 -3.13
N LYS A 144 8.70 21.15 -2.04
CA LYS A 144 9.11 20.53 -0.79
C LYS A 144 8.02 19.55 -0.34
N ALA A 145 8.42 18.33 -0.02
CA ALA A 145 7.48 17.34 0.50
C ALA A 145 7.22 17.55 1.99
N GLU A 146 5.97 17.36 2.40
CA GLU A 146 5.51 17.47 3.78
C GLU A 146 4.64 16.28 4.13
N ASN A 147 4.70 15.85 5.38
CA ASN A 147 3.86 14.75 5.87
C ASN A 147 2.39 15.16 5.89
N LYS A 148 1.51 14.25 5.49
CA LYS A 148 0.07 14.49 5.42
C LYS A 148 -0.72 13.23 5.80
N THR A 149 -1.78 13.41 6.59
CA THR A 149 -2.80 12.39 6.76
C THR A 149 -3.81 12.53 5.63
N LEU A 150 -4.00 11.47 4.85
CA LEU A 150 -4.91 11.42 3.71
C LEU A 150 -6.32 11.01 4.12
N ILE A 151 -6.41 10.03 5.02
CA ILE A 151 -7.65 9.56 5.61
C ILE A 151 -7.44 9.44 7.11
N GLU A 152 -8.30 10.04 7.91
CA GLU A 152 -8.24 10.00 9.37
C GLU A 152 -9.53 9.41 9.92
N LYS A 153 -9.42 8.26 10.59
CA LYS A 153 -10.58 7.54 11.14
C LYS A 153 -11.73 7.46 10.13
N GLY A 154 -11.39 7.04 8.92
CA GLY A 154 -12.33 6.89 7.81
C GLY A 154 -12.78 8.17 7.13
N VAL A 155 -12.36 9.34 7.60
CA VAL A 155 -12.70 10.65 7.00
C VAL A 155 -11.64 11.05 5.99
N LEU A 156 -12.02 11.29 4.75
CA LEU A 156 -11.14 11.77 3.68
C LEU A 156 -10.68 13.20 3.98
N LYS A 157 -9.37 13.39 4.19
CA LYS A 157 -8.77 14.68 4.53
C LYS A 157 -8.08 15.36 3.37
N ASP A 158 -7.58 14.57 2.41
CA ASP A 158 -6.89 15.12 1.24
C ASP A 158 -6.94 14.14 0.06
N PHE A 159 -6.81 14.69 -1.15
CA PHE A 159 -6.62 13.94 -2.37
C PHE A 159 -5.14 13.93 -2.75
N VAL A 160 -4.70 12.92 -3.49
CA VAL A 160 -3.32 12.82 -3.98
C VAL A 160 -3.20 13.53 -5.34
N LEU A 161 -3.37 14.85 -5.32
CA LEU A 161 -3.30 15.70 -6.50
C LEU A 161 -1.90 16.31 -6.67
N SER A 162 -1.33 16.16 -7.84
CA SER A 162 -0.19 16.96 -8.29
C SER A 162 -0.62 18.40 -8.62
N LEU A 163 0.34 19.25 -8.95
CA LEU A 163 0.04 20.61 -9.44
C LEU A 163 -0.89 20.58 -10.67
N TYR A 164 -0.69 19.61 -11.59
CA TYR A 164 -1.56 19.43 -12.76
C TYR A 164 -3.00 19.10 -12.35
N GLY A 165 -3.18 18.12 -11.47
CA GLY A 165 -4.49 17.75 -10.96
C GLY A 165 -5.18 18.89 -10.21
N SER A 166 -4.44 19.59 -9.36
CA SER A 166 -4.92 20.78 -8.65
C SER A 166 -5.43 21.86 -9.59
N LYS A 167 -4.67 22.19 -10.63
CA LYS A 167 -5.07 23.18 -11.65
C LYS A 167 -6.31 22.77 -12.46
N LYS A 168 -6.47 21.48 -12.73
CA LYS A 168 -7.61 20.95 -13.50
C LYS A 168 -8.89 20.85 -12.67
N THR A 169 -8.78 20.54 -11.38
CA THR A 169 -9.94 20.30 -10.51
C THR A 169 -10.32 21.51 -9.67
N GLY A 170 -9.40 22.47 -9.47
CA GLY A 170 -9.55 23.56 -8.51
C GLY A 170 -9.33 23.15 -7.05
N LEU A 171 -9.04 21.88 -6.78
CA LEU A 171 -8.77 21.37 -5.45
C LEU A 171 -7.30 21.60 -5.03
N PRO A 172 -6.98 21.60 -3.73
CA PRO A 172 -5.60 21.76 -3.26
C PRO A 172 -4.67 20.68 -3.80
N ARG A 173 -3.41 21.03 -4.03
CA ARG A 173 -2.33 20.10 -4.32
C ARG A 173 -1.95 19.33 -3.06
N CYS A 174 -1.67 18.04 -3.18
CA CYS A 174 -1.19 17.23 -2.08
C CYS A 174 0.26 17.58 -1.73
N VAL A 175 0.50 18.01 -0.49
CA VAL A 175 1.83 18.43 -0.03
C VAL A 175 2.81 17.25 0.15
N SER A 176 2.29 16.03 0.34
CA SER A 176 3.11 14.82 0.48
C SER A 176 3.48 14.17 -0.85
N GLY A 177 2.80 14.53 -1.95
CA GLY A 177 2.97 13.87 -3.24
C GLY A 177 2.42 12.44 -3.31
N GLY A 178 1.82 11.93 -2.22
CA GLY A 178 1.31 10.55 -2.15
C GLY A 178 2.38 9.49 -1.86
N GLU A 179 3.56 9.91 -1.43
CA GLU A 179 4.67 9.00 -1.09
C GLU A 179 4.68 8.64 0.41
N GLY A 180 5.42 7.58 0.78
CA GLY A 180 5.56 7.16 2.18
C GLY A 180 4.22 6.75 2.80
N LEU A 181 3.47 5.88 2.14
CA LEU A 181 2.15 5.44 2.61
C LEU A 181 2.27 4.56 3.85
N ILE A 182 1.49 4.90 4.87
CA ILE A 182 1.41 4.17 6.13
C ILE A 182 -0.05 4.01 6.52
N ILE A 183 -0.48 2.76 6.72
CA ILE A 183 -1.77 2.46 7.33
C ILE A 183 -1.52 2.22 8.82
N GLU A 184 -2.27 2.89 9.69
CA GLU A 184 -2.17 2.65 11.12
C GLU A 184 -2.57 1.21 11.45
N SER A 185 -1.74 0.55 12.25
CA SER A 185 -2.03 -0.80 12.72
C SER A 185 -3.06 -0.78 13.84
N GLY A 186 -3.95 -1.76 13.83
CA GLY A 186 -4.82 -2.06 14.98
C GLY A 186 -4.10 -2.88 16.05
N ASN A 187 -4.84 -3.26 17.08
CA ASN A 187 -4.33 -4.00 18.24
C ASN A 187 -4.60 -5.51 18.16
N THR A 188 -5.26 -6.00 17.11
CA THR A 188 -5.61 -7.42 16.97
C THR A 188 -4.54 -8.14 16.16
N ALA A 189 -3.94 -9.18 16.72
CA ALA A 189 -2.95 -9.99 16.01
C ALA A 189 -3.57 -10.74 14.81
N LYS A 190 -2.81 -10.93 13.73
CA LYS A 190 -3.26 -11.68 12.53
C LYS A 190 -3.86 -13.04 12.88
N ALA A 191 -3.21 -13.79 13.78
CA ALA A 191 -3.67 -15.10 14.22
C ALA A 191 -5.04 -15.04 14.90
N ASP A 192 -5.31 -14.02 15.70
CA ASP A 192 -6.60 -13.84 16.38
C ASP A 192 -7.68 -13.39 15.39
N MET A 193 -7.33 -12.55 14.42
CA MET A 193 -8.26 -12.21 13.34
C MET A 193 -8.72 -13.46 12.60
N ILE A 194 -7.77 -14.33 12.17
CA ILE A 194 -8.08 -15.57 11.46
C ILE A 194 -8.93 -16.51 12.32
N LYS A 195 -8.59 -16.67 13.60
CA LYS A 195 -9.31 -17.53 14.53
C LYS A 195 -10.77 -17.11 14.76
N ASN A 196 -11.04 -15.81 14.67
CA ASN A 196 -12.39 -15.27 14.89
C ASN A 196 -13.27 -15.34 13.64
N VAL A 197 -12.72 -15.64 12.46
CA VAL A 197 -13.49 -15.79 11.22
C VAL A 197 -14.23 -17.13 11.24
N LYS A 198 -15.56 -17.09 11.18
CA LYS A 198 -16.40 -18.29 11.08
C LYS A 198 -16.47 -18.83 9.64
N LYS A 199 -16.54 -17.94 8.68
CA LYS A 199 -16.57 -18.23 7.25
C LYS A 199 -15.91 -17.07 6.49
N GLY A 200 -14.81 -17.32 5.82
CA GLY A 200 -14.08 -16.23 5.16
C GLY A 200 -12.90 -16.73 4.35
N ILE A 201 -12.11 -15.78 3.89
CA ILE A 201 -10.92 -16.01 3.09
C ILE A 201 -9.75 -15.24 3.71
N LEU A 202 -8.60 -15.90 3.82
CA LEU A 202 -7.32 -15.22 4.01
C LEU A 202 -6.77 -14.86 2.64
N LEU A 203 -6.76 -13.57 2.33
CA LEU A 203 -6.29 -13.06 1.05
C LEU A 203 -4.80 -12.74 1.14
N GLY A 204 -3.98 -13.62 0.61
CA GLY A 204 -2.52 -13.49 0.62
C GLY A 204 -1.98 -12.61 -0.49
N ARG A 205 -2.71 -12.50 -1.62
CA ARG A 205 -2.29 -11.72 -2.77
C ARG A 205 -3.46 -11.43 -3.71
N PHE A 206 -3.46 -10.23 -4.27
CA PHE A 206 -4.24 -9.93 -5.47
C PHE A 206 -3.44 -10.33 -6.72
N SER A 207 -4.09 -10.95 -7.68
CA SER A 207 -3.52 -11.18 -9.02
C SER A 207 -4.58 -10.84 -10.06
N GLY A 208 -4.22 -10.06 -11.03
CA GLY A 208 -5.04 -9.68 -12.16
C GLY A 208 -4.15 -9.21 -13.29
#